data_ed084865b69c2f0870a636eedad5cf96
#
_entry.id   ed084865b69c2f0870a636eedad5cf96
#
_cell.length_a   1.000
_cell.length_b   1.000
_cell.length_c   1.000
_cell.angle_alpha   90.00
_cell.angle_beta   90.00
_cell.angle_gamma   90.00
#
_symmetry.space_group_name_H-M   'P 1'
#
loop_
_entity.id
_entity.type
_entity.pdbx_description
1 polymer ?
#
loop_
_entity_poly.entity_id
_entity_poly.type
_entity_poly.pdbx_seq_one_letter_code
_entity_poly.pdbx_strand_id
1 'polypeptide(L)'
;MVKYYKTDDRKIHEEEMIQNGVWIQMVNPSVAEGQMVADALDVDIEDVLDALDGEESSRIELQDGYTLILVDIPSIEIRHEKESYTTIPLGIIITQDEIITVCTEDTPVLQAFLNNRVKEFSTKKKLRFVYQILYRIAVLYQSDLRIIDKMRTEIEER
;
A
#
# COMPACT_ATOMS: atom_id res chain seq x y z
N MET A 1 -5.72 -12.03 -2.75
CA MET A 1 -5.86 -12.18 -1.29
C MET A 1 -6.43 -10.92 -0.68
N VAL A 2 -7.45 -11.05 0.13
CA VAL A 2 -8.08 -9.94 0.85
C VAL A 2 -8.08 -10.26 2.33
N LYS A 3 -7.57 -9.34 3.14
CA LYS A 3 -7.56 -9.48 4.59
C LYS A 3 -8.08 -8.20 5.24
N TYR A 4 -8.68 -8.34 6.40
CA TYR A 4 -9.29 -7.25 7.16
C TYR A 4 -8.59 -7.11 8.50
N TYR A 5 -8.23 -5.87 8.87
CA TYR A 5 -7.50 -5.60 10.11
C TYR A 5 -8.13 -4.45 10.88
N LYS A 6 -8.05 -4.55 12.20
CA LYS A 6 -8.39 -3.45 13.10
C LYS A 6 -7.32 -3.32 14.17
N THR A 7 -7.13 -2.12 14.66
CA THR A 7 -6.27 -1.89 15.82
C THR A 7 -7.13 -1.80 17.09
N ASP A 8 -6.64 -2.42 18.15
CA ASP A 8 -7.20 -2.36 19.48
C ASP A 8 -6.05 -2.36 20.49
N ASP A 9 -6.10 -1.49 21.50
CA ASP A 9 -5.04 -1.34 22.49
C ASP A 9 -3.64 -1.26 21.88
N ARG A 10 -3.51 -0.50 20.78
CA ARG A 10 -2.27 -0.30 20.02
C ARG A 10 -1.73 -1.54 19.33
N LYS A 11 -2.53 -2.58 19.19
CA LYS A 11 -2.18 -3.80 18.47
C LYS A 11 -3.10 -4.01 17.29
N ILE A 12 -2.55 -4.57 16.23
CA ILE A 12 -3.34 -4.93 15.06
C ILE A 12 -3.88 -6.35 15.21
N HIS A 13 -5.13 -6.54 14.81
CA HIS A 13 -5.81 -7.83 14.81
C HIS A 13 -6.45 -8.08 13.46
N GLU A 14 -6.38 -9.31 12.98
CA GLU A 14 -7.08 -9.72 11.77
C GLU A 14 -8.55 -9.97 12.11
N GLU A 15 -9.43 -9.45 11.23
CA GLU A 15 -10.88 -9.58 11.35
C GLU A 15 -11.42 -10.45 10.21
N GLU A 16 -12.65 -10.95 10.39
CA GLU A 16 -13.27 -11.85 9.40
C GLU A 16 -14.17 -11.13 8.41
N MET A 17 -14.53 -9.87 8.69
CA MET A 17 -15.50 -9.15 7.86
C MET A 17 -15.22 -7.64 7.84
N ILE A 18 -15.83 -6.97 6.87
CA ILE A 18 -15.80 -5.51 6.75
C ILE A 18 -16.64 -4.92 7.89
N GLN A 19 -16.08 -3.93 8.58
CA GLN A 19 -16.74 -3.20 9.65
C GLN A 19 -16.13 -1.82 9.79
N ASN A 20 -16.78 -0.93 10.55
CA ASN A 20 -16.28 0.43 10.73
C ASN A 20 -14.89 0.44 11.35
N GLY A 21 -14.01 1.29 10.81
CA GLY A 21 -12.64 1.43 11.29
C GLY A 21 -11.71 0.33 10.82
N VAL A 22 -12.12 -0.46 9.83
CA VAL A 22 -11.31 -1.55 9.30
C VAL A 22 -10.31 -1.05 8.25
N TRP A 23 -9.16 -1.70 8.20
CA TRP A 23 -8.22 -1.63 7.09
C TRP A 23 -8.38 -2.89 6.24
N ILE A 24 -8.72 -2.69 4.98
CA ILE A 24 -8.86 -3.79 4.00
C ILE A 24 -7.57 -3.84 3.19
N GLN A 25 -6.78 -4.88 3.38
CA GLN A 25 -5.55 -5.08 2.61
C GLN A 25 -5.82 -6.06 1.47
N MET A 26 -5.56 -5.61 0.25
CA MET A 26 -5.68 -6.43 -0.95
C MET A 26 -4.30 -6.60 -1.58
N VAL A 27 -3.85 -7.84 -1.67
CA VAL A 27 -2.58 -8.19 -2.30
C VAL A 27 -2.88 -9.06 -3.51
N ASN A 28 -2.54 -8.57 -4.69
CA ASN A 28 -2.81 -9.21 -5.96
C ASN A 28 -4.23 -9.81 -6.02
N PRO A 29 -5.26 -8.99 -5.77
CA PRO A 29 -6.63 -9.50 -5.71
C PRO A 29 -7.10 -9.99 -7.08
N SER A 30 -7.99 -10.99 -7.07
CA SER A 30 -8.73 -11.37 -8.28
C SER A 30 -9.79 -10.31 -8.59
N VAL A 31 -10.31 -10.33 -9.82
CA VAL A 31 -11.41 -9.43 -10.21
C VAL A 31 -12.63 -9.67 -9.31
N ALA A 32 -12.91 -10.92 -8.97
CA ALA A 32 -14.03 -11.27 -8.08
C ALA A 32 -13.83 -10.68 -6.68
N GLU A 33 -12.62 -10.75 -6.14
CA GLU A 33 -12.29 -10.14 -4.84
C GLU A 33 -12.42 -8.61 -4.89
N GLY A 34 -11.92 -8.00 -5.96
CA GLY A 34 -12.06 -6.56 -6.17
C GLY A 34 -13.52 -6.13 -6.28
N GLN A 35 -14.33 -6.88 -6.99
CA GLN A 35 -15.76 -6.58 -7.15
C GLN A 35 -16.50 -6.69 -5.81
N MET A 36 -16.18 -7.71 -5.02
CA MET A 36 -16.79 -7.89 -3.70
C MET A 36 -16.54 -6.67 -2.80
N VAL A 37 -15.31 -6.20 -2.74
CA VAL A 37 -14.95 -5.03 -1.92
C VAL A 37 -15.58 -3.76 -2.50
N ALA A 38 -15.53 -3.57 -3.81
CA ALA A 38 -16.13 -2.41 -4.48
C ALA A 38 -17.62 -2.31 -4.22
N ASP A 39 -18.34 -3.43 -4.30
CA ASP A 39 -19.78 -3.48 -4.04
C ASP A 39 -20.09 -3.20 -2.56
N ALA A 40 -19.30 -3.77 -1.66
CA ALA A 40 -19.52 -3.62 -0.22
C ALA A 40 -19.31 -2.17 0.25
N LEU A 41 -18.39 -1.43 -0.37
CA LEU A 41 -18.03 -0.08 0.05
C LEU A 41 -18.56 1.01 -0.88
N ASP A 42 -19.29 0.64 -1.92
CA ASP A 42 -19.82 1.56 -2.93
C ASP A 42 -18.71 2.41 -3.56
N VAL A 43 -17.64 1.76 -3.98
CA VAL A 43 -16.55 2.38 -4.74
C VAL A 43 -16.49 1.76 -6.13
N ASP A 44 -15.89 2.49 -7.08
CA ASP A 44 -15.75 2.02 -8.44
C ASP A 44 -14.70 0.89 -8.50
N ILE A 45 -15.07 -0.22 -9.16
CA ILE A 45 -14.14 -1.36 -9.33
C ILE A 45 -12.87 -0.95 -10.07
N GLU A 46 -12.96 -0.03 -11.03
CA GLU A 46 -11.77 0.45 -11.75
C GLU A 46 -10.77 1.10 -10.82
N ASP A 47 -11.26 1.89 -9.86
CA ASP A 47 -10.40 2.53 -8.85
C ASP A 47 -9.73 1.50 -7.93
N VAL A 48 -10.42 0.41 -7.62
CA VAL A 48 -9.83 -0.68 -6.83
C VAL A 48 -8.73 -1.39 -7.60
N LEU A 49 -8.92 -1.61 -8.91
CA LEU A 49 -8.01 -2.40 -9.73
C LEU A 49 -6.90 -1.57 -10.39
N ASP A 50 -6.96 -0.23 -10.33
CA ASP A 50 -5.96 0.63 -10.97
C ASP A 50 -4.52 0.35 -10.47
N ALA A 51 -4.36 0.01 -9.20
CA ALA A 51 -3.05 -0.31 -8.64
C ALA A 51 -2.44 -1.61 -9.20
N LEU A 52 -3.23 -2.40 -9.92
CA LEU A 52 -2.74 -3.63 -10.55
C LEU A 52 -2.17 -3.39 -11.95
N ASP A 53 -2.34 -2.17 -12.48
CA ASP A 53 -1.79 -1.75 -13.77
C ASP A 53 -0.50 -0.96 -13.52
N GLY A 54 0.66 -1.55 -13.87
CA GLY A 54 1.97 -0.93 -13.65
C GLY A 54 2.21 0.34 -14.45
N GLU A 55 1.35 0.68 -15.40
CA GLU A 55 1.47 1.89 -16.23
C GLU A 55 0.64 3.06 -15.68
N GLU A 56 -0.14 2.84 -14.62
CA GLU A 56 -0.93 3.90 -14.02
C GLU A 56 -0.04 4.97 -13.37
N SER A 57 -0.44 6.23 -13.55
CA SER A 57 0.30 7.38 -13.00
C SER A 57 -0.08 7.68 -11.56
N SER A 58 0.90 8.11 -10.77
CA SER A 58 0.65 8.62 -9.42
C SER A 58 -0.32 9.80 -9.47
N ARG A 59 -1.36 9.76 -8.66
CA ARG A 59 -2.38 10.82 -8.62
C ARG A 59 -3.26 10.72 -7.38
N ILE A 60 -3.99 11.79 -7.12
CA ILE A 60 -5.04 11.83 -6.12
C ILE A 60 -6.34 12.19 -6.83
N GLU A 61 -7.36 11.39 -6.65
CA GLU A 61 -8.70 11.64 -7.23
C GLU A 61 -9.74 11.71 -6.12
N LEU A 62 -10.48 12.80 -6.10
CA LEU A 62 -11.61 12.97 -5.20
C LEU A 62 -12.86 12.46 -5.91
N GLN A 63 -13.40 11.35 -5.44
CA GLN A 63 -14.62 10.76 -5.96
C GLN A 63 -15.79 11.07 -5.04
N ASP A 64 -16.99 10.69 -5.46
CA ASP A 64 -18.19 10.83 -4.64
C ASP A 64 -18.16 9.78 -3.52
N GLY A 65 -17.97 10.25 -2.29
CA GLY A 65 -17.97 9.38 -1.12
C GLY A 65 -16.63 8.74 -0.75
N TYR A 66 -15.58 8.92 -1.57
CA TYR A 66 -14.25 8.38 -1.24
C TYR A 66 -13.14 9.13 -1.97
N THR A 67 -11.91 8.91 -1.53
CA THR A 67 -10.71 9.46 -2.16
C THR A 67 -9.80 8.31 -2.59
N LEU A 68 -9.30 8.38 -3.82
CA LEU A 68 -8.29 7.46 -4.34
C LEU A 68 -6.93 8.14 -4.34
N ILE A 69 -5.93 7.49 -3.75
CA ILE A 69 -4.53 7.89 -3.85
C ILE A 69 -3.79 6.75 -4.54
N LEU A 70 -3.14 7.07 -5.65
CA LEU A 70 -2.29 6.13 -6.35
C LEU A 70 -0.87 6.66 -6.30
N VAL A 71 0.05 5.89 -5.73
CA VAL A 71 1.43 6.31 -5.50
C VAL A 71 2.39 5.19 -5.88
N ASP A 72 3.52 5.53 -6.49
CA ASP A 72 4.56 4.56 -6.80
C ASP A 72 5.40 4.27 -5.57
N ILE A 73 5.64 3.00 -5.32
CA ILE A 73 6.49 2.55 -4.21
C ILE A 73 7.68 1.75 -4.75
N PRO A 74 8.81 1.77 -4.04
CA PRO A 74 9.96 0.97 -4.43
C PRO A 74 9.67 -0.51 -4.33
N SER A 75 10.18 -1.25 -5.30
CA SER A 75 10.13 -2.70 -5.32
C SER A 75 11.46 -3.26 -5.82
N ILE A 76 11.75 -4.50 -5.46
CA ILE A 76 12.96 -5.18 -5.90
C ILE A 76 12.54 -6.34 -6.78
N GLU A 77 13.03 -6.34 -8.01
CA GLU A 77 12.82 -7.43 -8.96
C GLU A 77 14.12 -8.23 -9.10
N ILE A 78 14.01 -9.55 -9.03
CA ILE A 78 15.17 -10.44 -9.23
C ILE A 78 15.15 -10.94 -10.66
N ARG A 79 16.16 -10.52 -11.45
CA ARG A 79 16.36 -11.00 -12.82
C ARG A 79 17.76 -11.58 -12.94
N HIS A 80 17.87 -12.82 -13.44
CA HIS A 80 19.16 -13.48 -13.66
C HIS A 80 20.05 -13.47 -12.41
N GLU A 81 19.44 -13.75 -11.24
CA GLU A 81 20.10 -13.75 -9.93
C GLU A 81 20.63 -12.37 -9.47
N LYS A 82 20.19 -11.28 -10.15
CA LYS A 82 20.56 -9.93 -9.76
C LYS A 82 19.32 -9.15 -9.31
N GLU A 83 19.48 -8.36 -8.25
CA GLU A 83 18.46 -7.45 -7.79
C GLU A 83 18.38 -6.23 -8.72
N SER A 84 17.18 -5.91 -9.16
CA SER A 84 16.89 -4.71 -9.94
C SER A 84 15.85 -3.88 -9.21
N TYR A 85 16.13 -2.59 -9.01
CA TYR A 85 15.21 -1.69 -8.35
C TYR A 85 14.21 -1.15 -9.35
N THR A 86 12.94 -1.25 -9.00
CA THR A 86 11.83 -0.76 -9.82
C THR A 86 10.78 -0.12 -8.93
N THR A 87 9.71 0.36 -9.52
CA THR A 87 8.56 0.89 -8.77
C THR A 87 7.30 0.15 -9.17
N ILE A 88 6.39 0.02 -8.22
CA ILE A 88 5.06 -0.54 -8.45
C ILE A 88 4.02 0.39 -7.83
N PRO A 89 2.78 0.42 -8.37
CA PRO A 89 1.73 1.23 -7.78
C PRO A 89 1.24 0.66 -6.45
N LEU A 90 0.91 1.56 -5.52
CA LEU A 90 0.12 1.27 -4.34
C LEU A 90 -1.14 2.11 -4.42
N GLY A 91 -2.30 1.47 -4.38
CA GLY A 91 -3.58 2.16 -4.32
C GLY A 91 -4.03 2.28 -2.87
N ILE A 92 -4.49 3.47 -2.50
CA ILE A 92 -5.06 3.74 -1.19
C ILE A 92 -6.43 4.37 -1.43
N ILE A 93 -7.48 3.75 -0.92
CA ILE A 93 -8.84 4.27 -1.01
C ILE A 93 -9.33 4.57 0.39
N ILE A 94 -9.78 5.81 0.60
CA ILE A 94 -10.26 6.28 1.89
C ILE A 94 -11.76 6.54 1.75
N THR A 95 -12.56 5.75 2.44
CA THR A 95 -14.01 5.95 2.55
C THR A 95 -14.33 6.64 3.87
N GLN A 96 -15.60 6.83 4.16
CA GLN A 96 -16.00 7.43 5.43
C GLN A 96 -15.56 6.59 6.64
N ASP A 97 -15.67 5.27 6.55
CA ASP A 97 -15.46 4.38 7.69
C ASP A 97 -14.31 3.39 7.52
N GLU A 98 -13.74 3.28 6.32
CA GLU A 98 -12.72 2.28 6.02
C GLU A 98 -11.54 2.87 5.26
N ILE A 99 -10.44 2.14 5.26
CA ILE A 99 -9.30 2.39 4.37
C ILE A 99 -8.96 1.09 3.65
N ILE A 100 -8.73 1.20 2.34
CA ILE A 100 -8.34 0.06 1.49
C ILE A 100 -6.95 0.32 0.96
N THR A 101 -6.08 -0.68 0.99
CA THR A 101 -4.81 -0.65 0.28
C THR A 101 -4.77 -1.79 -0.73
N VAL A 102 -4.32 -1.48 -1.96
CA VAL A 102 -4.23 -2.45 -3.06
C VAL A 102 -2.83 -2.42 -3.65
N CYS A 103 -2.21 -3.57 -3.73
CA CYS A 103 -0.86 -3.71 -4.29
C CYS A 103 -0.74 -5.07 -4.97
N THR A 104 0.15 -5.19 -5.95
CA THR A 104 0.38 -6.47 -6.64
C THR A 104 1.17 -7.46 -5.80
N GLU A 105 1.86 -6.98 -4.74
CA GLU A 105 2.68 -7.82 -3.87
C GLU A 105 2.62 -7.34 -2.42
N ASP A 106 3.07 -8.19 -1.50
CA ASP A 106 3.33 -7.77 -0.14
C ASP A 106 4.48 -6.78 -0.13
N THR A 107 4.24 -5.58 0.35
CA THR A 107 5.27 -4.54 0.38
C THR A 107 5.78 -4.29 1.80
N PRO A 108 7.09 -4.08 1.98
CA PRO A 108 7.64 -3.69 3.28
C PRO A 108 7.00 -2.43 3.87
N VAL A 109 6.48 -1.55 3.01
CA VAL A 109 5.76 -0.34 3.44
C VAL A 109 4.59 -0.71 4.37
N LEU A 110 3.79 -1.69 3.98
CA LEU A 110 2.61 -2.11 4.75
C LEU A 110 2.94 -3.14 5.83
N GLN A 111 3.95 -3.97 5.61
CA GLN A 111 4.34 -4.98 6.59
C GLN A 111 4.79 -4.38 7.92
N ALA A 112 5.36 -3.19 7.91
CA ALA A 112 5.73 -2.49 9.14
C ALA A 112 4.52 -2.28 10.05
N PHE A 113 3.35 -2.01 9.48
CA PHE A 113 2.11 -1.85 10.24
C PHE A 113 1.61 -3.20 10.79
N LEU A 114 1.69 -4.24 9.98
CA LEU A 114 1.26 -5.59 10.38
C LEU A 114 2.14 -6.17 11.48
N ASN A 115 3.40 -5.76 11.55
CA ASN A 115 4.36 -6.23 12.54
C ASN A 115 4.44 -5.34 13.78
N ASN A 116 3.49 -4.42 13.96
CA ASN A 116 3.42 -3.50 15.10
C ASN A 116 4.68 -2.66 15.27
N ARG A 117 5.33 -2.27 14.17
CA ARG A 117 6.56 -1.47 14.17
C ARG A 117 6.31 0.03 14.00
N VAL A 118 5.07 0.43 13.78
CA VAL A 118 4.70 1.83 13.58
C VAL A 118 4.05 2.35 14.84
N LYS A 119 4.65 3.38 15.42
CA LYS A 119 4.12 3.99 16.65
C LYS A 119 2.83 4.76 16.36
N GLU A 120 1.92 4.72 17.32
CA GLU A 120 0.64 5.46 17.26
C GLU A 120 -0.21 5.12 16.04
N PHE A 121 -0.03 3.92 15.48
CA PHE A 121 -0.84 3.43 14.38
C PHE A 121 -2.25 3.07 14.86
N SER A 122 -3.26 3.56 14.13
CA SER A 122 -4.67 3.21 14.35
C SER A 122 -5.40 3.12 13.03
N THR A 123 -6.08 2.00 12.79
CA THR A 123 -6.90 1.83 11.58
C THR A 123 -8.10 2.77 11.57
N LYS A 124 -8.49 3.30 12.72
CA LYS A 124 -9.59 4.25 12.85
C LYS A 124 -9.19 5.68 12.47
N LYS A 125 -7.91 6.01 12.59
CA LYS A 125 -7.37 7.33 12.27
C LYS A 125 -6.78 7.31 10.86
N LYS A 126 -7.66 7.37 9.88
CA LYS A 126 -7.35 7.14 8.47
C LYS A 126 -6.32 8.12 7.91
N LEU A 127 -6.45 9.40 8.19
CA LEU A 127 -5.50 10.40 7.67
C LEU A 127 -4.11 10.22 8.27
N ARG A 128 -4.02 9.87 9.55
CA ARG A 128 -2.74 9.54 10.17
C ARG A 128 -2.13 8.31 9.53
N PHE A 129 -2.93 7.29 9.27
CA PHE A 129 -2.48 6.06 8.61
C PHE A 129 -1.92 6.36 7.23
N VAL A 130 -2.64 7.14 6.41
CA VAL A 130 -2.15 7.56 5.08
C VAL A 130 -0.83 8.32 5.21
N TYR A 131 -0.74 9.28 6.13
CA TYR A 131 0.50 10.02 6.36
C TYR A 131 1.65 9.09 6.73
N GLN A 132 1.40 8.12 7.60
CA GLN A 132 2.42 7.15 8.02
C GLN A 132 2.85 6.24 6.86
N ILE A 133 1.92 5.85 5.98
CA ILE A 133 2.25 5.11 4.76
C ILE A 133 3.16 5.93 3.86
N LEU A 134 2.81 7.20 3.59
CA LEU A 134 3.61 8.08 2.74
C LEU A 134 5.00 8.34 3.33
N TYR A 135 5.08 8.48 4.64
CA TYR A 135 6.36 8.62 5.34
C TYR A 135 7.24 7.37 5.15
N ARG A 136 6.65 6.18 5.30
CA ARG A 136 7.36 4.91 5.08
C ARG A 136 7.86 4.76 3.66
N ILE A 137 7.07 5.19 2.69
CA ILE A 137 7.48 5.19 1.27
C ILE A 137 8.73 6.07 1.09
N ALA A 138 8.72 7.27 1.66
CA ALA A 138 9.85 8.19 1.57
C ALA A 138 11.12 7.61 2.21
N VAL A 139 11.00 6.98 3.38
CA VAL A 139 12.11 6.32 4.06
C VAL A 139 12.69 5.19 3.20
N LEU A 140 11.82 4.41 2.57
CA LEU A 140 12.24 3.30 1.71
C LEU A 140 12.99 3.79 0.48
N TYR A 141 12.51 4.87 -0.16
CA TYR A 141 13.23 5.51 -1.27
C TYR A 141 14.61 6.00 -0.88
N GLN A 142 14.75 6.62 0.28
CA GLN A 142 16.04 7.08 0.77
C GLN A 142 17.03 5.93 0.97
N SER A 143 16.55 4.81 1.51
CA SER A 143 17.36 3.61 1.71
C SER A 143 17.86 3.06 0.37
N ASP A 144 16.98 2.98 -0.62
CA ASP A 144 17.32 2.47 -1.96
C ASP A 144 18.31 3.39 -2.67
N LEU A 145 18.13 4.71 -2.55
CA LEU A 145 19.06 5.67 -3.15
C LEU A 145 20.46 5.56 -2.55
N ARG A 146 20.58 5.32 -1.26
CA ARG A 146 21.88 5.11 -0.60
C ARG A 146 22.59 3.87 -1.14
N ILE A 147 21.85 2.80 -1.35
CA ILE A 147 22.38 1.55 -1.92
C ILE A 147 22.87 1.80 -3.35
N ILE A 148 22.07 2.48 -4.17
CA ILE A 148 22.43 2.80 -5.56
C ILE A 148 23.67 3.68 -5.61
N ASP A 149 23.77 4.71 -4.77
CA ASP A 149 24.94 5.58 -4.69
C ASP A 149 26.20 4.81 -4.33
N LYS A 150 26.09 3.89 -3.38
CA LYS A 150 27.22 3.05 -2.96
C LYS A 150 27.69 2.17 -4.12
N MET A 151 26.77 1.56 -4.84
CA MET A 151 27.08 0.74 -6.01
C MET A 151 27.76 1.57 -7.11
N ARG A 152 27.27 2.79 -7.34
CA ARG A 152 27.88 3.71 -8.32
C ARG A 152 29.32 4.04 -7.94
N THR A 153 29.57 4.37 -6.70
CA THR A 153 30.91 4.66 -6.17
C THR A 153 31.87 3.49 -6.40
N GLU A 154 31.42 2.27 -6.10
CA GLU A 154 32.23 1.07 -6.32
C GLU A 154 32.59 0.86 -7.81
N ILE A 155 31.68 1.18 -8.71
CA ILE A 155 31.92 1.07 -10.16
C ILE A 155 32.90 2.15 -10.61
N GLU A 156 32.77 3.39 -10.12
CA GLU A 156 33.66 4.50 -10.50
C GLU A 156 35.11 4.32 -10.00
N GLU A 157 35.30 3.61 -8.90
CA GLU A 157 36.62 3.32 -8.32
C GLU A 157 37.35 2.20 -9.04
N ARG A 158 36.69 1.49 -9.92
CA ARG A 158 37.32 0.45 -10.73
C ARG A 158 37.92 1.05 -12.00
#